data_2202360784fcb0726d074a5c1006a42a
#
_entry.id   2202360784fcb0726d074a5c1006a42a
#
_cell.length_a   1.000
_cell.length_b   1.000
_cell.length_c   1.000
_cell.angle_alpha   90.00
_cell.angle_beta   90.00
_cell.angle_gamma   90.00
#
_symmetry.space_group_name_H-M   'P 1'
#
loop_
_entity.id
_entity.type
_entity.pdbx_description
1 polymer ?
#
loop_
_entity_poly.entity_id
_entity_poly.type
_entity_poly.pdbx_seq_one_letter_code
_entity_poly.pdbx_strand_id
1 'polypeptide(L)'
;MAYRMVAIATVHSMVVELHSGMLTLAFVCIIATVIARTHLRMRRTSDSFGVFWPVDSLMGKIATYAEPTAYVAAIGGVVGLIASAIIGFYSWPLELITATPLGLNKVLFSVLATELFIIFVFLRSKYGMPLWKNGGTSTVYSSLAVLGFLFMVIAGSYGGHMMAKGSVLDPIYSLLGITPETFGVTGFNFMILTVSISIVAIIVPTALFLLLQRRAKHKLSTKT
;
A
#
# COMPACT_ATOMS: atom_id res chain seq x y z
N MET A 1 -24.66 15.14 22.66
CA MET A 1 -23.45 15.38 21.82
C MET A 1 -22.38 14.31 22.04
N ALA A 2 -21.98 14.01 23.27
CA ALA A 2 -20.94 13.02 23.61
C ALA A 2 -21.20 11.61 23.04
N TYR A 3 -22.44 11.09 23.16
CA TYR A 3 -22.79 9.76 22.63
C TYR A 3 -22.56 9.62 21.11
N ARG A 4 -22.85 10.67 20.36
CA ARG A 4 -22.63 10.72 18.90
C ARG A 4 -21.15 10.67 18.53
N MET A 5 -20.30 11.35 19.29
CA MET A 5 -18.85 11.35 19.07
C MET A 5 -18.23 9.96 19.38
N VAL A 6 -18.66 9.31 20.45
CA VAL A 6 -18.21 7.95 20.80
C VAL A 6 -18.59 6.96 19.70
N ALA A 7 -19.82 7.03 19.18
CA ALA A 7 -20.26 6.15 18.10
C ALA A 7 -19.44 6.32 16.81
N ILE A 8 -19.14 7.57 16.42
CA ILE A 8 -18.32 7.86 15.22
C ILE A 8 -16.89 7.36 15.41
N ALA A 9 -16.27 7.57 16.57
CA ALA A 9 -14.93 7.08 16.88
C ALA A 9 -14.84 5.54 16.83
N THR A 10 -15.88 4.84 17.31
CA THR A 10 -15.96 3.38 17.22
C THR A 10 -16.05 2.90 15.77
N VAL A 11 -16.90 3.54 14.95
CA VAL A 11 -17.00 3.21 13.51
C VAL A 11 -15.67 3.47 12.80
N HIS A 12 -14.98 4.59 13.12
CA HIS A 12 -13.65 4.87 12.59
C HIS A 12 -12.66 3.73 12.89
N SER A 13 -12.60 3.28 14.16
CA SER A 13 -11.72 2.20 14.58
C SER A 13 -12.02 0.90 13.81
N MET A 14 -13.29 0.52 13.67
CA MET A 14 -13.69 -0.68 12.92
C MET A 14 -13.26 -0.61 11.45
N VAL A 15 -13.42 0.55 10.79
CA VAL A 15 -13.02 0.74 9.40
C VAL A 15 -11.49 0.71 9.27
N VAL A 16 -10.75 1.27 10.25
CA VAL A 16 -9.28 1.19 10.30
C VAL A 16 -8.81 -0.26 10.40
N GLU A 17 -9.40 -1.05 11.29
CA GLU A 17 -9.05 -2.47 11.45
C GLU A 17 -9.32 -3.27 10.17
N LEU A 18 -10.47 -3.02 9.54
CA LEU A 18 -10.86 -3.70 8.31
C LEU A 18 -9.88 -3.42 7.16
N HIS A 19 -9.60 -2.15 6.85
CA HIS A 19 -8.69 -1.85 5.74
C HIS A 19 -7.25 -2.26 6.03
N SER A 20 -6.80 -2.16 7.29
CA SER A 20 -5.47 -2.62 7.68
C SER A 20 -5.34 -4.13 7.50
N GLY A 21 -6.35 -4.91 7.88
CA GLY A 21 -6.41 -6.35 7.63
C GLY A 21 -6.37 -6.70 6.14
N MET A 22 -7.14 -5.98 5.31
CA MET A 22 -7.16 -6.20 3.86
C MET A 22 -5.82 -5.86 3.20
N LEU A 23 -5.17 -4.75 3.57
CA LEU A 23 -3.86 -4.38 3.01
C LEU A 23 -2.74 -5.30 3.51
N THR A 24 -2.83 -5.78 4.75
CA THR A 24 -1.93 -6.82 5.27
C THR A 24 -2.08 -8.11 4.47
N LEU A 25 -3.32 -8.53 4.18
CA LEU A 25 -3.58 -9.69 3.34
C LEU A 25 -3.01 -9.49 1.94
N ALA A 26 -3.19 -8.32 1.34
CA ALA A 26 -2.62 -7.99 0.03
C ALA A 26 -1.09 -8.12 0.04
N PHE A 27 -0.42 -7.55 1.04
CA PHE A 27 1.03 -7.64 1.22
C PHE A 27 1.51 -9.10 1.36
N VAL A 28 0.90 -9.87 2.28
CA VAL A 28 1.26 -11.28 2.51
C VAL A 28 1.08 -12.12 1.25
N CYS A 29 -0.02 -11.93 0.52
CA CYS A 29 -0.28 -12.62 -0.73
C CYS A 29 0.72 -12.25 -1.84
N ILE A 30 1.20 -11.00 -1.91
CA ILE A 30 2.25 -10.60 -2.86
C ILE A 30 3.58 -11.26 -2.50
N ILE A 31 3.98 -11.26 -1.23
CA ILE A 31 5.19 -11.95 -0.78
C ILE A 31 5.12 -13.44 -1.11
N ALA A 32 4.00 -14.09 -0.80
CA ALA A 32 3.77 -15.49 -1.13
C ALA A 32 3.87 -15.75 -2.65
N THR A 33 3.31 -14.86 -3.48
CA THR A 33 3.38 -14.94 -4.95
C THR A 33 4.83 -14.82 -5.44
N VAL A 34 5.60 -13.87 -4.91
CA VAL A 34 7.03 -13.69 -5.27
C VAL A 34 7.83 -14.93 -4.92
N ILE A 35 7.67 -15.46 -3.70
CA ILE A 35 8.35 -16.68 -3.25
C ILE A 35 8.00 -17.86 -4.16
N ALA A 36 6.71 -18.10 -4.39
CA ALA A 36 6.24 -19.22 -5.19
C ALA A 36 6.75 -19.15 -6.64
N ARG A 37 6.68 -17.99 -7.27
CA ARG A 37 7.17 -17.80 -8.65
C ARG A 37 8.68 -17.91 -8.76
N THR A 38 9.43 -17.42 -7.78
CA THR A 38 10.88 -17.57 -7.73
C THR A 38 11.27 -19.04 -7.56
N HIS A 39 10.62 -19.76 -6.66
CA HIS A 39 10.82 -21.20 -6.48
C HIS A 39 10.58 -21.98 -7.80
N LEU A 40 9.42 -21.76 -8.44
CA LEU A 40 9.09 -22.43 -9.69
C LEU A 40 10.03 -22.06 -10.84
N ARG A 41 10.58 -20.84 -10.87
CA ARG A 41 11.57 -20.41 -11.87
C ARG A 41 12.91 -21.12 -11.64
N MET A 42 13.41 -21.17 -10.40
CA MET A 42 14.65 -21.86 -10.05
C MET A 42 14.58 -23.35 -10.38
N ARG A 43 13.43 -23.98 -10.12
CA ARG A 43 13.21 -25.40 -10.48
C ARG A 43 13.33 -25.64 -11.99
N ARG A 44 12.76 -24.78 -12.83
CA ARG A 44 12.85 -24.94 -14.29
C ARG A 44 14.28 -24.84 -14.83
N THR A 45 15.15 -24.12 -14.15
CA THR A 45 16.58 -23.98 -14.53
C THR A 45 17.46 -25.11 -13.99
N SER A 46 16.98 -25.85 -12.97
CA SER A 46 17.71 -26.92 -12.29
C SER A 46 17.28 -28.34 -12.70
N ASP A 47 16.74 -28.53 -13.89
CA ASP A 47 16.04 -29.74 -14.38
C ASP A 47 16.91 -31.03 -14.51
N SER A 48 17.93 -31.20 -13.64
CA SER A 48 18.73 -32.45 -13.61
C SER A 48 18.12 -33.56 -12.77
N PHE A 49 17.08 -33.34 -11.98
CA PHE A 49 16.46 -34.36 -11.14
C PHE A 49 14.93 -34.28 -11.20
N GLY A 50 14.31 -35.20 -11.96
CA GLY A 50 12.86 -35.34 -12.14
C GLY A 50 12.07 -35.79 -10.89
N VAL A 51 12.46 -35.34 -9.68
CA VAL A 51 11.72 -35.64 -8.45
C VAL A 51 10.64 -34.59 -8.26
N PHE A 52 9.39 -35.01 -8.49
CA PHE A 52 8.21 -34.20 -8.18
C PHE A 52 8.05 -34.10 -6.65
N TRP A 53 8.27 -32.91 -6.09
CA TRP A 53 8.07 -32.67 -4.66
C TRP A 53 6.65 -32.16 -4.41
N PRO A 54 5.98 -32.57 -3.31
CA PRO A 54 4.66 -32.04 -2.92
C PRO A 54 4.63 -30.50 -2.82
N VAL A 55 5.80 -29.90 -2.52
CA VAL A 55 6.01 -28.45 -2.45
C VAL A 55 5.76 -27.76 -3.80
N ASP A 56 6.10 -28.38 -4.93
CA ASP A 56 5.89 -27.76 -6.25
C ASP A 56 4.40 -27.60 -6.58
N SER A 57 3.57 -28.56 -6.20
CA SER A 57 2.12 -28.46 -6.31
C SER A 57 1.56 -27.31 -5.45
N LEU A 58 2.04 -27.20 -4.21
CA LEU A 58 1.65 -26.10 -3.31
C LEU A 58 2.09 -24.74 -3.86
N MET A 59 3.34 -24.60 -4.32
CA MET A 59 3.85 -23.37 -4.91
C MET A 59 3.07 -23.01 -6.18
N GLY A 60 2.66 -23.98 -6.99
CA GLY A 60 1.79 -23.76 -8.14
C GLY A 60 0.43 -23.16 -7.75
N LYS A 61 -0.20 -23.71 -6.71
CA LYS A 61 -1.47 -23.17 -6.17
C LYS A 61 -1.29 -21.75 -5.63
N ILE A 62 -0.26 -21.51 -4.82
CA ILE A 62 0.05 -20.18 -4.29
C ILE A 62 0.26 -19.17 -5.43
N ALA A 63 1.07 -19.51 -6.44
CA ALA A 63 1.31 -18.65 -7.60
C ALA A 63 0.04 -18.33 -8.41
N THR A 64 -0.97 -19.20 -8.34
CA THR A 64 -2.24 -19.04 -9.07
C THR A 64 -3.24 -18.18 -8.29
N TYR A 65 -3.37 -18.39 -6.97
CA TYR A 65 -4.46 -17.80 -6.19
C TYR A 65 -4.04 -16.59 -5.35
N ALA A 66 -2.78 -16.53 -4.87
CA ALA A 66 -2.38 -15.47 -3.95
C ALA A 66 -2.41 -14.08 -4.60
N GLU A 67 -1.96 -13.95 -5.84
CA GLU A 67 -1.94 -12.65 -6.51
C GLU A 67 -3.35 -12.09 -6.79
N PRO A 68 -4.30 -12.84 -7.36
CA PRO A 68 -5.67 -12.35 -7.48
C PRO A 68 -6.30 -11.97 -6.13
N THR A 69 -6.02 -12.72 -5.07
CA THR A 69 -6.46 -12.39 -3.72
C THR A 69 -5.85 -11.07 -3.25
N ALA A 70 -4.55 -10.85 -3.48
CA ALA A 70 -3.88 -9.59 -3.16
C ALA A 70 -4.53 -8.40 -3.87
N TYR A 71 -4.88 -8.56 -5.14
CA TYR A 71 -5.53 -7.52 -5.93
C TYR A 71 -6.90 -7.13 -5.37
N VAL A 72 -7.75 -8.11 -5.09
CA VAL A 72 -9.09 -7.86 -4.51
C VAL A 72 -8.99 -7.25 -3.11
N ALA A 73 -8.09 -7.78 -2.28
CA ALA A 73 -7.82 -7.25 -0.94
C ALA A 73 -7.30 -5.80 -1.00
N ALA A 74 -6.43 -5.47 -1.95
CA ALA A 74 -5.93 -4.10 -2.13
C ALA A 74 -7.04 -3.13 -2.55
N ILE A 75 -7.97 -3.53 -3.43
CA ILE A 75 -9.13 -2.70 -3.78
C ILE A 75 -9.96 -2.38 -2.55
N GLY A 76 -10.34 -3.40 -1.77
CA GLY A 76 -11.10 -3.20 -0.54
C GLY A 76 -10.34 -2.38 0.49
N GLY A 77 -9.03 -2.61 0.61
CA GLY A 77 -8.14 -1.84 1.48
C GLY A 77 -8.07 -0.35 1.11
N VAL A 78 -7.94 -0.02 -0.19
CA VAL A 78 -7.94 1.39 -0.67
C VAL A 78 -9.28 2.06 -0.39
N VAL A 79 -10.40 1.39 -0.69
CA VAL A 79 -11.74 1.93 -0.37
C VAL A 79 -11.86 2.17 1.14
N GLY A 80 -11.42 1.23 1.96
CA GLY A 80 -11.41 1.35 3.41
C GLY A 80 -10.51 2.48 3.94
N LEU A 81 -9.31 2.68 3.33
CA LEU A 81 -8.43 3.81 3.66
C LEU A 81 -9.12 5.15 3.42
N ILE A 82 -9.74 5.33 2.25
CA ILE A 82 -10.47 6.55 1.91
C ILE A 82 -11.63 6.77 2.87
N ALA A 83 -12.42 5.72 3.14
CA ALA A 83 -13.53 5.79 4.07
C ALA A 83 -13.07 6.13 5.50
N SER A 84 -11.97 5.50 5.97
CA SER A 84 -11.42 5.80 7.31
C SER A 84 -10.88 7.21 7.42
N ALA A 85 -10.28 7.77 6.35
CA ALA A 85 -9.83 9.15 6.32
C ALA A 85 -11.01 10.12 6.47
N ILE A 86 -12.09 9.92 5.70
CA ILE A 86 -13.30 10.74 5.77
C ILE A 86 -13.90 10.67 7.19
N ILE A 87 -14.10 9.47 7.74
CA ILE A 87 -14.65 9.30 9.09
C ILE A 87 -13.70 9.87 10.15
N GLY A 88 -12.39 9.73 9.94
CA GLY A 88 -11.36 10.26 10.83
C GLY A 88 -11.44 11.78 10.99
N PHE A 89 -11.60 12.53 9.89
CA PHE A 89 -11.79 13.98 9.92
C PHE A 89 -13.08 14.42 10.62
N TYR A 90 -14.12 13.59 10.63
CA TYR A 90 -15.33 13.83 11.43
C TYR A 90 -15.18 13.45 12.90
N SER A 91 -14.25 12.52 13.22
CA SER A 91 -14.03 12.02 14.58
C SER A 91 -13.09 12.87 15.41
N TRP A 92 -12.15 13.56 14.75
CA TRP A 92 -11.08 14.31 15.37
C TRP A 92 -11.10 15.76 14.90
N PRO A 93 -11.01 16.75 15.82
CA PRO A 93 -10.87 18.16 15.44
C PRO A 93 -9.63 18.35 14.55
N LEU A 94 -9.80 19.09 13.46
CA LEU A 94 -8.71 19.34 12.50
C LEU A 94 -7.51 20.00 13.18
N GLU A 95 -7.77 20.91 14.10
CA GLU A 95 -6.75 21.59 14.90
C GLU A 95 -5.88 20.60 15.67
N LEU A 96 -6.46 19.56 16.24
CA LEU A 96 -5.72 18.55 16.99
C LEU A 96 -4.84 17.68 16.06
N ILE A 97 -5.36 17.34 14.88
CA ILE A 97 -4.61 16.56 13.89
C ILE A 97 -3.42 17.37 13.35
N THR A 98 -3.59 18.68 13.12
CA THR A 98 -2.58 19.52 12.48
C THR A 98 -1.64 20.22 13.46
N ALA A 99 -1.98 20.25 14.75
CA ALA A 99 -1.17 20.90 15.79
C ALA A 99 0.00 20.03 16.29
N THR A 100 -0.02 18.74 16.03
CA THR A 100 0.99 17.80 16.56
C THR A 100 1.75 17.07 15.47
N PRO A 101 3.07 16.84 15.63
CA PRO A 101 3.84 16.02 14.69
C PRO A 101 3.24 14.61 14.50
N LEU A 102 2.69 14.00 15.54
CA LEU A 102 2.03 12.69 15.46
C LEU A 102 0.86 12.72 14.46
N GLY A 103 -0.01 13.72 14.55
CA GLY A 103 -1.15 13.88 13.65
C GLY A 103 -0.71 14.14 12.22
N LEU A 104 0.24 15.05 12.00
CA LEU A 104 0.78 15.37 10.68
C LEU A 104 1.41 14.15 10.01
N ASN A 105 2.25 13.40 10.73
CA ASN A 105 2.90 12.22 10.19
C ASN A 105 1.91 11.07 9.94
N LYS A 106 0.92 10.90 10.80
CA LYS A 106 -0.16 9.95 10.54
C LYS A 106 -0.86 10.24 9.22
N VAL A 107 -1.25 11.50 8.97
CA VAL A 107 -1.89 11.90 7.71
C VAL A 107 -0.94 11.67 6.54
N LEU A 108 0.30 12.13 6.61
CA LEU A 108 1.30 11.98 5.57
C LEU A 108 1.48 10.51 5.16
N PHE A 109 1.79 9.63 6.11
CA PHE A 109 2.04 8.22 5.80
C PHE A 109 0.77 7.48 5.36
N SER A 110 -0.41 7.89 5.83
CA SER A 110 -1.68 7.35 5.32
C SER A 110 -1.92 7.73 3.86
N VAL A 111 -1.62 8.97 3.47
CA VAL A 111 -1.75 9.42 2.08
C VAL A 111 -0.76 8.65 1.19
N LEU A 112 0.51 8.58 1.58
CA LEU A 112 1.55 7.86 0.84
C LEU A 112 1.19 6.37 0.68
N ALA A 113 0.70 5.71 1.74
CA ALA A 113 0.22 4.33 1.65
C ALA A 113 -0.94 4.19 0.65
N THR A 114 -1.90 5.11 0.71
CA THR A 114 -3.06 5.13 -0.20
C THR A 114 -2.62 5.28 -1.66
N GLU A 115 -1.73 6.22 -1.95
CA GLU A 115 -1.18 6.45 -3.29
C GLU A 115 -0.48 5.21 -3.86
N LEU A 116 0.38 4.57 -3.06
CA LEU A 116 1.09 3.37 -3.49
C LEU A 116 0.13 2.20 -3.78
N PHE A 117 -0.89 1.99 -2.96
CA PHE A 117 -1.89 0.96 -3.22
C PHE A 117 -2.82 1.30 -4.39
N ILE A 118 -3.13 2.58 -4.63
CA ILE A 118 -3.85 3.00 -5.84
C ILE A 118 -3.04 2.66 -7.09
N ILE A 119 -1.73 2.96 -7.11
CA ILE A 119 -0.85 2.62 -8.23
C ILE A 119 -0.76 1.10 -8.39
N PHE A 120 -0.63 0.36 -7.29
CA PHE A 120 -0.64 -1.10 -7.28
C PHE A 120 -1.89 -1.67 -7.96
N VAL A 121 -3.07 -1.22 -7.56
CA VAL A 121 -4.36 -1.61 -8.14
C VAL A 121 -4.44 -1.20 -9.61
N PHE A 122 -4.01 0.02 -9.96
CA PHE A 122 -3.99 0.52 -11.32
C PHE A 122 -3.11 -0.32 -12.25
N LEU A 123 -1.89 -0.65 -11.84
CA LEU A 123 -0.97 -1.48 -12.65
C LEU A 123 -1.58 -2.86 -12.92
N ARG A 124 -2.17 -3.48 -11.90
CA ARG A 124 -2.82 -4.77 -12.06
C ARG A 124 -4.04 -4.72 -12.97
N SER A 125 -4.87 -3.69 -12.83
CA SER A 125 -6.03 -3.47 -13.69
C SER A 125 -5.62 -3.27 -15.14
N LYS A 126 -4.53 -2.56 -15.38
CA LYS A 126 -4.06 -2.22 -16.72
C LYS A 126 -3.35 -3.37 -17.43
N TYR A 127 -2.45 -4.07 -16.75
CA TYR A 127 -1.59 -5.08 -17.36
C TYR A 127 -2.09 -6.51 -17.17
N GLY A 128 -3.02 -6.73 -16.24
CA GLY A 128 -3.52 -8.07 -15.94
C GLY A 128 -2.41 -9.02 -15.45
N MET A 129 -2.63 -10.34 -15.60
CA MET A 129 -1.63 -11.37 -15.26
C MET A 129 -0.31 -11.29 -16.05
N PRO A 130 -0.28 -10.80 -17.31
CA PRO A 130 0.97 -10.59 -18.04
C PRO A 130 1.99 -9.69 -17.36
N LEU A 131 1.60 -8.85 -16.39
CA LEU A 131 2.50 -8.06 -15.54
C LEU A 131 3.66 -8.90 -14.98
N TRP A 132 3.43 -10.16 -14.65
CA TRP A 132 4.43 -11.07 -14.08
C TRP A 132 5.40 -11.67 -15.09
N LYS A 133 5.18 -11.49 -16.40
CA LYS A 133 6.09 -11.97 -17.45
C LYS A 133 7.31 -11.06 -17.61
N ASN A 134 7.19 -9.79 -17.24
CA ASN A 134 8.27 -8.80 -17.26
C ASN A 134 8.84 -8.60 -15.86
N GLY A 135 10.12 -8.93 -15.66
CA GLY A 135 10.80 -8.81 -14.37
C GLY A 135 10.78 -7.39 -13.80
N GLY A 136 10.99 -6.37 -14.62
CA GLY A 136 10.94 -4.98 -14.17
C GLY A 136 9.56 -4.58 -13.66
N THR A 137 8.51 -4.90 -14.42
CA THR A 137 7.14 -4.57 -14.02
C THR A 137 6.69 -5.33 -12.77
N SER A 138 7.06 -6.62 -12.65
CA SER A 138 6.73 -7.41 -11.47
C SER A 138 7.47 -6.92 -10.22
N THR A 139 8.71 -6.47 -10.36
CA THR A 139 9.48 -5.86 -9.26
C THR A 139 8.83 -4.57 -8.79
N VAL A 140 8.51 -3.65 -9.70
CA VAL A 140 7.80 -2.41 -9.34
C VAL A 140 6.47 -2.71 -8.64
N TYR A 141 5.68 -3.62 -9.20
CA TYR A 141 4.39 -4.02 -8.63
C TYR A 141 4.53 -4.58 -7.20
N SER A 142 5.51 -5.47 -6.98
CA SER A 142 5.75 -6.03 -5.64
C SER A 142 6.29 -4.99 -4.66
N SER A 143 7.17 -4.09 -5.13
CA SER A 143 7.72 -3.00 -4.31
C SER A 143 6.64 -2.02 -3.85
N LEU A 144 5.63 -1.73 -4.69
CA LEU A 144 4.49 -0.90 -4.32
C LEU A 144 3.70 -1.50 -3.14
N ALA A 145 3.46 -2.81 -3.17
CA ALA A 145 2.77 -3.48 -2.07
C ALA A 145 3.60 -3.47 -0.77
N VAL A 146 4.92 -3.70 -0.87
CA VAL A 146 5.83 -3.67 0.29
C VAL A 146 5.90 -2.28 0.89
N LEU A 147 6.19 -1.25 0.08
CA LEU A 147 6.32 0.13 0.56
C LEU A 147 4.98 0.67 1.07
N GLY A 148 3.88 0.38 0.37
CA GLY A 148 2.53 0.76 0.82
C GLY A 148 2.19 0.16 2.19
N PHE A 149 2.52 -1.12 2.39
CA PHE A 149 2.35 -1.78 3.69
C PHE A 149 3.22 -1.15 4.78
N LEU A 150 4.50 -0.87 4.50
CA LEU A 150 5.40 -0.22 5.47
C LEU A 150 4.87 1.15 5.88
N PHE A 151 4.41 1.97 4.93
CA PHE A 151 3.84 3.28 5.24
C PHE A 151 2.52 3.18 6.03
N MET A 152 1.70 2.17 5.73
CA MET A 152 0.50 1.88 6.53
C MET A 152 0.86 1.52 7.97
N VAL A 153 1.88 0.70 8.21
CA VAL A 153 2.34 0.32 9.54
C VAL A 153 2.88 1.54 10.30
N ILE A 154 3.66 2.40 9.62
CA ILE A 154 4.15 3.65 10.21
C ILE A 154 2.98 4.58 10.56
N ALA A 155 2.01 4.76 9.66
CA ALA A 155 0.80 5.56 9.95
C ALA A 155 0.00 5.01 11.14
N GLY A 156 -0.11 3.69 11.23
CA GLY A 156 -0.73 3.00 12.35
C GLY A 156 0.01 3.24 13.68
N SER A 157 1.34 3.25 13.63
CA SER A 157 2.20 3.56 14.77
C SER A 157 1.93 4.97 15.32
N TYR A 158 1.96 5.99 14.45
CA TYR A 158 1.60 7.36 14.86
C TYR A 158 0.19 7.43 15.46
N GLY A 159 -0.76 6.68 14.89
CA GLY A 159 -2.11 6.59 15.44
C GLY A 159 -2.16 5.97 16.83
N GLY A 160 -1.35 4.95 17.10
CA GLY A 160 -1.19 4.34 18.42
C GLY A 160 -0.67 5.32 19.46
N HIS A 161 0.39 6.07 19.11
CA HIS A 161 0.96 7.12 19.98
C HIS A 161 -0.03 8.27 20.25
N MET A 162 -0.80 8.71 19.24
CA MET A 162 -1.87 9.69 19.46
C MET A 162 -2.91 9.24 20.49
N MET A 163 -3.12 7.93 20.63
CA MET A 163 -4.05 7.33 21.61
C MET A 163 -3.35 6.92 22.91
N ALA A 164 -2.06 7.25 23.11
CA ALA A 164 -1.25 6.84 24.24
C ALA A 164 -1.17 5.30 24.45
N LYS A 165 -1.32 4.53 23.36
CA LYS A 165 -1.29 3.05 23.38
C LYS A 165 0.06 2.46 22.98
N GLY A 166 0.98 3.30 22.48
CA GLY A 166 2.22 2.82 21.87
C GLY A 166 2.00 2.09 20.54
N SER A 167 3.01 1.39 20.07
CA SER A 167 3.04 0.81 18.73
C SER A 167 3.90 -0.45 18.65
N VAL A 168 3.64 -1.31 17.69
CA VAL A 168 4.49 -2.47 17.35
C VAL A 168 5.89 -2.06 16.86
N LEU A 169 6.07 -0.79 16.45
CA LEU A 169 7.36 -0.26 16.03
C LEU A 169 8.21 0.30 17.18
N ASP A 170 7.69 0.38 18.40
CA ASP A 170 8.42 0.97 19.55
C ASP A 170 9.78 0.31 19.82
N PRO A 171 9.93 -1.04 19.71
CA PRO A 171 11.25 -1.64 19.85
C PRO A 171 12.25 -1.18 18.77
N ILE A 172 11.76 -0.93 17.54
CA ILE A 172 12.58 -0.44 16.43
C ILE A 172 12.92 1.03 16.64
N TYR A 173 11.96 1.84 17.05
CA TYR A 173 12.18 3.25 17.39
C TYR A 173 13.22 3.39 18.51
N SER A 174 13.10 2.60 19.58
CA SER A 174 14.07 2.58 20.66
C SER A 174 15.46 2.19 20.19
N LEU A 175 15.59 1.15 19.35
CA LEU A 175 16.85 0.71 18.79
C LEU A 175 17.52 1.80 17.93
N LEU A 176 16.74 2.58 17.19
CA LEU A 176 17.21 3.63 16.31
C LEU A 176 17.34 5.00 17.00
N GLY A 177 16.99 5.11 18.28
CA GLY A 177 16.98 6.38 19.02
C GLY A 177 15.93 7.37 18.49
N ILE A 178 14.85 6.86 17.88
CA ILE A 178 13.77 7.67 17.32
C ILE A 178 12.70 7.92 18.38
N THR A 179 12.29 9.18 18.54
CA THR A 179 11.14 9.58 19.36
C THR A 179 9.99 9.93 18.44
N PRO A 180 8.91 9.14 18.34
CA PRO A 180 7.81 9.35 17.40
C PRO A 180 7.19 10.73 17.48
N GLU A 181 7.16 11.35 18.66
CA GLU A 181 6.59 12.67 18.92
C GLU A 181 7.39 13.81 18.26
N THR A 182 8.67 13.57 17.97
CA THR A 182 9.57 14.61 17.40
C THR A 182 10.13 14.23 16.03
N PHE A 183 9.94 12.98 15.60
CA PHE A 183 10.47 12.48 14.33
C PHE A 183 9.50 12.75 13.17
N GLY A 184 10.04 13.20 12.06
CA GLY A 184 9.31 13.38 10.81
C GLY A 184 8.89 14.81 10.55
N VAL A 185 7.71 14.98 9.97
CA VAL A 185 7.18 16.31 9.61
C VAL A 185 6.65 17.02 10.85
N THR A 186 7.16 18.22 11.12
CA THR A 186 6.77 19.02 12.28
C THR A 186 5.90 20.24 11.92
N GLY A 187 5.74 20.53 10.61
CA GLY A 187 4.99 21.70 10.14
C GLY A 187 3.92 21.35 9.12
N PHE A 188 2.72 21.92 9.27
CA PHE A 188 1.60 21.69 8.37
C PHE A 188 1.91 22.05 6.91
N ASN A 189 2.56 23.20 6.67
CA ASN A 189 2.92 23.62 5.31
C ASN A 189 3.90 22.64 4.65
N PHE A 190 4.84 22.08 5.42
CA PHE A 190 5.79 21.10 4.91
C PHE A 190 5.09 19.76 4.59
N MET A 191 4.10 19.35 5.40
CA MET A 191 3.26 18.20 5.11
C MET A 191 2.50 18.39 3.79
N ILE A 192 1.81 19.52 3.62
CA ILE A 192 1.06 19.85 2.38
C ILE A 192 1.99 19.83 1.17
N LEU A 193 3.18 20.44 1.29
CA LEU A 193 4.17 20.43 0.22
C LEU A 193 4.58 19.02 -0.16
N THR A 194 4.88 18.16 0.82
CA THR A 194 5.30 16.78 0.59
C THR A 194 4.19 15.96 -0.08
N VAL A 195 2.95 16.06 0.40
CA VAL A 195 1.79 15.40 -0.20
C VAL A 195 1.55 15.90 -1.63
N SER A 196 1.65 17.21 -1.85
CA SER A 196 1.46 17.77 -3.20
C SER A 196 2.52 17.28 -4.18
N ILE A 197 3.78 17.19 -3.75
CA ILE A 197 4.89 16.67 -4.57
C ILE A 197 4.65 15.19 -4.89
N SER A 198 4.24 14.37 -3.92
CA SER A 198 3.98 12.94 -4.15
C SER A 198 2.83 12.72 -5.14
N ILE A 199 1.73 13.45 -5.01
CA ILE A 199 0.61 13.40 -5.95
C ILE A 199 1.07 13.78 -7.37
N VAL A 200 1.80 14.88 -7.51
CA VAL A 200 2.33 15.33 -8.81
C VAL A 200 3.29 14.31 -9.40
N ALA A 201 4.20 13.76 -8.59
CA ALA A 201 5.15 12.73 -9.01
C ALA A 201 4.49 11.44 -9.50
N ILE A 202 3.26 11.16 -9.09
CA ILE A 202 2.47 10.01 -9.55
C ILE A 202 1.63 10.36 -10.78
N ILE A 203 0.89 11.49 -10.71
CA ILE A 203 -0.06 11.87 -11.76
C ILE A 203 0.67 12.19 -13.07
N VAL A 204 1.75 12.98 -13.01
CA VAL A 204 2.44 13.48 -14.22
C VAL A 204 3.05 12.33 -15.05
N PRO A 205 3.87 11.42 -14.50
CA PRO A 205 4.39 10.29 -15.26
C PRO A 205 3.28 9.36 -15.77
N THR A 206 2.24 9.12 -14.98
CA THR A 206 1.12 8.27 -15.36
C THR A 206 0.34 8.88 -16.53
N ALA A 207 0.03 10.17 -16.48
CA ALA A 207 -0.66 10.88 -17.55
C ALA A 207 0.20 10.91 -18.83
N LEU A 208 1.50 11.23 -18.69
CA LEU A 208 2.44 11.24 -19.83
C LEU A 208 2.54 9.86 -20.49
N PHE A 209 2.66 8.81 -19.70
CA PHE A 209 2.71 7.44 -20.21
C PHE A 209 1.42 7.05 -20.95
N LEU A 210 0.24 7.43 -20.45
CA LEU A 210 -1.05 7.18 -21.11
C LEU A 210 -1.16 7.94 -22.44
N LEU A 211 -0.71 9.19 -22.48
CA LEU A 211 -0.68 10.01 -23.69
C LEU A 211 0.25 9.42 -24.76
N LEU A 212 1.44 8.99 -24.37
CA LEU A 212 2.40 8.36 -25.29
C LEU A 212 1.86 7.05 -25.87
N GLN A 213 1.18 6.23 -25.07
CA GLN A 213 0.54 5.01 -25.55
C GLN A 213 -0.60 5.29 -26.55
N ARG A 214 -1.44 6.32 -26.30
CA ARG A 214 -2.50 6.71 -27.24
C ARG A 214 -1.91 7.14 -28.59
N ARG A 215 -0.85 7.95 -28.57
CA ARG A 215 -0.17 8.39 -29.81
C ARG A 215 0.44 7.21 -30.58
N ALA A 216 1.05 6.24 -29.90
CA ALA A 216 1.61 5.06 -30.55
C ALA A 216 0.53 4.21 -31.24
N LYS A 217 -0.61 3.99 -30.57
CA LYS A 217 -1.76 3.27 -31.16
C LYS A 217 -2.34 3.98 -32.38
N HIS A 218 -2.47 5.31 -32.34
CA HIS A 218 -2.99 6.08 -33.46
C HIS A 218 -2.07 6.00 -34.71
N LYS A 219 -0.76 6.06 -34.51
CA LYS A 219 0.23 5.92 -35.60
C LYS A 219 0.22 4.53 -36.26
N LEU A 220 -0.15 3.47 -35.53
CA LEU A 220 -0.29 2.13 -36.10
C LEU A 220 -1.59 1.99 -36.91
N SER A 221 -2.69 2.56 -36.44
CA SER A 221 -4.00 2.53 -37.12
C SER A 221 -4.03 3.35 -38.42
N THR A 222 -3.17 4.34 -38.61
CA THR A 222 -3.11 5.16 -39.82
C THR A 222 -2.19 4.58 -40.92
N LYS A 223 -1.50 3.45 -40.63
CA LYS A 223 -0.60 2.76 -41.59
C LYS A 223 -1.21 1.48 -42.16
N THR A 224 -2.38 1.07 -41.68
CA THR A 224 -3.22 0.00 -42.24
C THR A 224 -4.34 0.55 -43.11
#